data_7b8568242c12b643d1b45a5dd329e80f
#
_entry.id   7b8568242c12b643d1b45a5dd329e80f
#
_cell.length_a   1.000
_cell.length_b   1.000
_cell.length_c   1.000
_cell.angle_alpha   90.00
_cell.angle_beta   90.00
_cell.angle_gamma   90.00
#
_symmetry.space_group_name_H-M   'P 1'
#
loop_
_entity.id
_entity.type
_entity.pdbx_description
1 polymer ?
#
loop_
_entity_poly.entity_id
_entity_poly.type
_entity_poly.pdbx_seq_one_letter_code
_entity_poly.pdbx_strand_id
1 'polypeptide(L)'
;MSRTHKILVVDDEPDLQPLVLQRMRREIRKNVYDFSFANNGVEALXQLSMDDDIDIVLSDINMPEMXGLTLLEQIPSVNPNIRSVIVSAYGDMKNIRQAMNRGAFDFVTKPIDFADLRTTIERTARHLELWREALAARDNLTAISRELGIASQMQRSILPKRFPRGSNFAITAMMKAARNVGGDFFDIVPLSXKRYGISVADVSDKGVPAAMFMMSSRTLLKGAAIGKEKPTDVLKEVNQLLMEDNEAGMFVTMIYGIFDPQNGLFEYSLGGHNPLLLQKPNGTAEYXSANSGIALGMFNQIEFQSNTIKMNPGEKIIIYTDGITEAMNNKMELYSEDRLAXIVAANPNLGVDELSQKIIQSVEEFTGEEAQTDDITCVILSFDGYSQGKL
;
A
#
# COMPACT_ATOMS: atom_id res chain seq x y z
N MET A 1 -21.06 7.50 -23.51
CA MET A 1 -21.80 6.77 -24.56
C MET A 1 -21.47 5.29 -24.42
N SER A 2 -22.48 4.41 -24.42
CA SER A 2 -22.23 2.98 -24.42
C SER A 2 -21.52 2.57 -25.72
N ARG A 3 -20.57 1.65 -25.62
CA ARG A 3 -19.85 1.11 -26.77
C ARG A 3 -20.83 0.35 -27.67
N THR A 4 -20.67 0.46 -28.99
CA THR A 4 -21.36 -0.40 -29.94
C THR A 4 -20.78 -1.81 -29.86
N HIS A 5 -21.62 -2.81 -29.63
CA HIS A 5 -21.17 -4.21 -29.62
C HIS A 5 -21.15 -4.78 -31.04
N LYS A 6 -20.02 -5.31 -31.45
CA LYS A 6 -19.86 -6.00 -32.74
C LYS A 6 -20.22 -7.48 -32.58
N ILE A 7 -21.14 -7.94 -33.41
CA ILE A 7 -21.70 -9.30 -33.33
C ILE A 7 -21.46 -10.01 -34.67
N LEU A 8 -20.75 -11.11 -34.65
CA LEU A 8 -20.56 -11.96 -35.81
C LEU A 8 -21.60 -13.08 -35.80
N VAL A 9 -22.44 -13.10 -36.83
CA VAL A 9 -23.44 -14.16 -37.03
C VAL A 9 -22.87 -15.18 -38.01
N VAL A 10 -22.83 -16.44 -37.58
CA VAL A 10 -22.22 -17.53 -38.37
C VAL A 10 -23.31 -18.56 -38.65
N ASP A 11 -23.76 -18.66 -39.90
CA ASP A 11 -24.86 -19.53 -40.30
C ASP A 11 -24.82 -19.70 -41.82
N ASP A 12 -25.01 -20.92 -42.33
CA ASP A 12 -24.97 -21.18 -43.76
C ASP A 12 -26.33 -20.91 -44.48
N GLU A 13 -27.35 -20.48 -43.74
CA GLU A 13 -28.66 -20.14 -44.32
C GLU A 13 -28.61 -18.72 -44.90
N PRO A 14 -28.72 -18.54 -46.24
CA PRO A 14 -28.57 -17.23 -46.88
C PRO A 14 -29.66 -16.23 -46.50
N ASP A 15 -30.83 -16.69 -46.10
CA ASP A 15 -31.95 -15.84 -45.72
C ASP A 15 -31.82 -15.23 -44.32
N LEU A 16 -30.90 -15.74 -43.49
CA LEU A 16 -30.76 -15.30 -42.13
C LEU A 16 -30.20 -13.86 -42.03
N GLN A 17 -29.22 -13.53 -42.88
CA GLN A 17 -28.59 -12.21 -42.86
C GLN A 17 -29.62 -11.06 -43.10
N PRO A 18 -30.41 -11.05 -44.18
CA PRO A 18 -31.40 -9.98 -44.36
C PRO A 18 -32.45 -9.96 -43.25
N LEU A 19 -32.81 -11.10 -42.71
CA LEU A 19 -33.77 -11.22 -41.61
C LEU A 19 -33.24 -10.59 -40.33
N VAL A 20 -32.00 -10.87 -39.95
CA VAL A 20 -31.35 -10.27 -38.74
C VAL A 20 -31.28 -8.73 -38.92
N LEU A 21 -30.79 -8.25 -40.07
CA LEU A 21 -30.65 -6.82 -40.32
C LEU A 21 -32.01 -6.09 -40.26
N GLN A 22 -33.07 -6.73 -40.78
CA GLN A 22 -34.43 -6.19 -40.73
C GLN A 22 -34.98 -6.14 -39.30
N ARG A 23 -34.84 -7.23 -38.56
CA ARG A 23 -35.42 -7.36 -37.20
C ARG A 23 -34.67 -6.55 -36.16
N MET A 24 -33.34 -6.34 -36.36
CA MET A 24 -32.47 -5.59 -35.44
C MET A 24 -32.20 -4.15 -35.90
N ARG A 25 -32.93 -3.67 -36.93
CA ARG A 25 -32.72 -2.34 -37.51
C ARG A 25 -32.78 -1.19 -36.51
N ARG A 26 -33.54 -1.32 -35.42
CA ARG A 26 -33.68 -0.28 -34.37
C ARG A 26 -32.38 -0.12 -33.60
N GLU A 27 -31.82 -1.23 -33.19
CA GLU A 27 -30.57 -1.32 -32.43
C GLU A 27 -29.38 -0.88 -33.29
N ILE A 28 -29.36 -1.29 -34.55
CA ILE A 28 -28.34 -0.87 -35.52
C ILE A 28 -28.37 0.66 -35.73
N ARG A 29 -29.54 1.26 -35.96
CA ARG A 29 -29.69 2.72 -36.15
C ARG A 29 -29.27 3.52 -34.91
N LYS A 30 -29.39 2.92 -33.72
CA LYS A 30 -29.00 3.56 -32.46
C LYS A 30 -27.52 3.29 -32.11
N ASN A 31 -26.80 2.62 -33.01
CA ASN A 31 -25.40 2.22 -32.78
C ASN A 31 -25.22 1.39 -31.51
N VAL A 32 -26.23 0.55 -31.16
CA VAL A 32 -26.13 -0.37 -30.03
C VAL A 32 -25.39 -1.63 -30.48
N TYR A 33 -25.77 -2.15 -31.66
CA TYR A 33 -25.16 -3.35 -32.25
C TYR A 33 -24.70 -3.08 -33.67
N ASP A 34 -23.60 -3.73 -34.07
CA ASP A 34 -23.06 -3.80 -35.40
C ASP A 34 -22.92 -5.28 -35.79
N PHE A 35 -23.45 -5.68 -36.93
CA PHE A 35 -23.50 -7.10 -37.32
C PHE A 35 -22.60 -7.35 -38.52
N SER A 36 -21.78 -8.40 -38.42
CA SER A 36 -21.06 -9.01 -39.52
C SER A 36 -21.53 -10.47 -39.69
N PHE A 37 -21.23 -11.07 -40.83
CA PHE A 37 -21.78 -12.38 -41.19
C PHE A 37 -20.69 -13.29 -41.78
N ALA A 38 -20.77 -14.59 -41.49
CA ALA A 38 -19.92 -15.62 -42.04
C ALA A 38 -20.77 -16.88 -42.34
N ASN A 39 -20.41 -17.64 -43.38
CA ASN A 39 -21.21 -18.76 -43.81
C ASN A 39 -20.78 -20.10 -43.18
N ASN A 40 -19.67 -20.10 -42.47
CA ASN A 40 -19.14 -21.28 -41.79
C ASN A 40 -18.06 -20.88 -40.77
N GLY A 41 -17.61 -21.85 -39.97
CA GLY A 41 -16.62 -21.57 -38.92
C GLY A 41 -15.25 -21.16 -39.44
N VAL A 42 -14.85 -21.59 -40.64
CA VAL A 42 -13.56 -21.23 -41.24
C VAL A 42 -13.56 -19.73 -41.60
N GLU A 43 -14.63 -19.27 -42.26
CA GLU A 43 -14.82 -17.87 -42.61
C GLU A 43 -14.90 -17.02 -41.33
N ALA A 44 -15.59 -17.51 -40.30
CA ALA A 44 -15.71 -16.80 -39.02
C ALA A 44 -14.34 -16.60 -38.36
N LEU A 45 -13.51 -17.61 -38.30
CA LEU A 45 -12.15 -17.48 -37.75
C LEU A 45 -11.28 -16.45 -38.48
N UNK A 46 -11.60 -16.35 -39.53
CA UNK A 46 -10.97 -15.46 -40.32
C UNK A 46 -11.24 -14.14 -39.97
N GLN A 47 -12.46 -13.87 -39.99
CA GLN A 47 -12.91 -12.54 -39.60
C GLN A 47 -12.46 -12.18 -38.19
N LEU A 48 -12.57 -13.12 -37.25
CA LEU A 48 -12.11 -12.92 -35.85
C LEU A 48 -10.62 -12.61 -35.76
N SER A 49 -9.82 -13.13 -36.70
CA SER A 49 -8.37 -12.86 -36.73
C SER A 49 -8.05 -11.47 -37.34
N MET A 50 -8.98 -10.87 -38.05
CA MET A 50 -8.81 -9.56 -38.70
C MET A 50 -9.45 -8.41 -37.92
N ASP A 51 -10.42 -8.70 -37.08
CA ASP A 51 -11.17 -7.68 -36.33
C ASP A 51 -11.26 -8.07 -34.84
N ASP A 52 -10.34 -7.53 -34.06
CA ASP A 52 -10.27 -7.72 -32.60
C ASP A 52 -11.44 -7.12 -31.84
N ASP A 53 -12.27 -6.28 -32.50
CA ASP A 53 -13.40 -5.60 -31.88
C ASP A 53 -14.68 -6.44 -31.83
N ILE A 54 -14.68 -7.64 -32.43
CA ILE A 54 -15.86 -8.51 -32.37
C ILE A 54 -16.04 -9.01 -30.92
N ASP A 55 -17.22 -8.74 -30.38
CA ASP A 55 -17.57 -8.98 -28.98
C ASP A 55 -18.31 -10.31 -28.77
N ILE A 56 -19.23 -10.63 -29.71
CA ILE A 56 -20.16 -11.75 -29.57
C ILE A 56 -20.18 -12.51 -30.89
N VAL A 57 -20.15 -13.84 -30.78
CA VAL A 57 -20.35 -14.74 -31.93
C VAL A 57 -21.68 -15.48 -31.70
N LEU A 58 -22.60 -15.35 -32.66
CA LEU A 58 -23.83 -16.16 -32.74
C LEU A 58 -23.60 -17.23 -33.80
N SER A 59 -23.45 -18.48 -33.39
CA SER A 59 -23.08 -19.56 -34.35
C SER A 59 -24.10 -20.67 -34.39
N ASP A 60 -24.57 -21.05 -35.60
CA ASP A 60 -25.26 -22.32 -35.79
C ASP A 60 -24.28 -23.47 -35.47
N ILE A 61 -24.83 -24.57 -35.01
CA ILE A 61 -24.07 -25.78 -34.70
C ILE A 61 -23.69 -26.52 -36.01
N ASN A 62 -24.64 -26.65 -36.92
CA ASN A 62 -24.53 -27.54 -38.09
C ASN A 62 -24.25 -26.73 -39.35
N MET A 63 -22.99 -26.55 -39.67
CA MET A 63 -22.55 -25.80 -40.85
C MET A 63 -21.51 -26.61 -41.63
N PRO A 64 -21.40 -26.35 -42.95
CA PRO A 64 -20.36 -27.00 -43.76
C PRO A 64 -18.96 -26.53 -43.33
N GLU A 65 -17.96 -27.28 -43.74
CA GLU A 65 -16.53 -27.03 -43.51
C GLU A 65 -16.14 -27.05 -42.01
N MET A 66 -16.73 -26.24 -41.20
CA MET A 66 -16.44 -26.23 -39.77
C MET A 66 -17.72 -25.98 -38.94
N UNK A 67 -18.20 -26.76 -38.01
CA UNK A 67 -19.27 -26.71 -37.26
C UNK A 67 -19.11 -25.79 -36.23
N GLY A 68 -20.13 -25.37 -35.76
CA GLY A 68 -20.19 -24.40 -34.66
C GLY A 68 -19.55 -24.87 -33.37
N LEU A 69 -19.66 -26.15 -33.05
CA LEU A 69 -18.98 -26.71 -31.85
C LEU A 69 -17.45 -26.68 -31.97
N THR A 70 -16.93 -26.85 -33.19
CA THR A 70 -15.50 -26.77 -33.48
C THR A 70 -15.03 -25.29 -33.42
N LEU A 71 -15.84 -24.41 -34.03
CA LEU A 71 -15.59 -22.95 -33.94
C LEU A 71 -15.51 -22.51 -32.49
N LEU A 72 -16.45 -22.90 -31.65
CA LEU A 72 -16.53 -22.59 -30.24
C LEU A 72 -15.22 -22.96 -29.48
N GLU A 73 -14.63 -24.09 -29.81
CA GLU A 73 -13.36 -24.55 -29.20
C GLU A 73 -12.17 -23.70 -29.63
N GLN A 74 -12.22 -23.10 -30.83
CA GLN A 74 -11.09 -22.35 -31.39
C GLN A 74 -11.14 -20.85 -31.04
N ILE A 75 -12.32 -20.29 -30.79
CA ILE A 75 -12.50 -18.85 -30.45
C ILE A 75 -11.58 -18.39 -29.30
N PRO A 76 -11.46 -19.13 -28.17
CA PRO A 76 -10.61 -18.66 -27.07
C PRO A 76 -9.12 -18.54 -27.43
N SER A 77 -8.63 -19.28 -28.43
CA SER A 77 -7.25 -19.15 -28.87
C SER A 77 -7.02 -17.93 -29.76
N VAL A 78 -8.08 -17.39 -30.37
CA VAL A 78 -8.03 -16.15 -31.13
C VAL A 78 -8.24 -14.95 -30.21
N ASN A 79 -9.33 -14.96 -29.45
CA ASN A 79 -9.62 -13.87 -28.48
C ASN A 79 -10.47 -14.46 -27.32
N PRO A 80 -9.91 -14.62 -26.12
CA PRO A 80 -10.63 -15.20 -24.98
C PRO A 80 -11.74 -14.30 -24.41
N ASN A 81 -11.82 -13.07 -24.86
CA ASN A 81 -12.84 -12.14 -24.39
C ASN A 81 -14.16 -12.24 -25.16
N ILE A 82 -14.18 -12.93 -26.30
CA ILE A 82 -15.40 -13.14 -27.10
C ILE A 82 -16.38 -14.02 -26.33
N ARG A 83 -17.66 -13.69 -26.39
CA ARG A 83 -18.72 -14.55 -25.84
C ARG A 83 -19.46 -15.21 -26.98
N SER A 84 -19.57 -16.52 -26.94
CA SER A 84 -20.20 -17.31 -27.98
C SER A 84 -21.60 -17.74 -27.54
N VAL A 85 -22.57 -17.50 -28.40
CA VAL A 85 -23.97 -17.92 -28.24
C VAL A 85 -24.25 -18.94 -29.38
N ILE A 86 -24.77 -20.08 -29.02
CA ILE A 86 -25.06 -21.14 -30.00
C ILE A 86 -26.51 -21.04 -30.45
N VAL A 87 -26.72 -21.18 -31.75
CA VAL A 87 -28.05 -21.32 -32.34
C VAL A 87 -28.25 -22.81 -32.69
N SER A 88 -29.37 -23.40 -32.25
CA SER A 88 -29.57 -24.87 -32.39
C SER A 88 -31.01 -25.20 -32.68
N ALA A 89 -31.25 -26.32 -33.37
CA ALA A 89 -32.61 -26.78 -33.63
C ALA A 89 -33.37 -27.14 -32.35
N TYR A 90 -34.67 -26.90 -32.37
CA TYR A 90 -35.55 -27.25 -31.25
C TYR A 90 -35.45 -28.74 -30.92
N GLY A 91 -35.24 -29.03 -29.63
CA GLY A 91 -35.11 -30.44 -29.17
C GLY A 91 -33.68 -30.99 -29.19
N ASP A 92 -32.71 -30.22 -29.69
CA ASP A 92 -31.31 -30.71 -29.80
C ASP A 92 -30.53 -30.49 -28.48
N MET A 93 -31.11 -30.99 -27.39
CA MET A 93 -30.54 -30.82 -26.04
C MET A 93 -29.16 -31.41 -25.87
N LYS A 94 -28.83 -32.44 -26.65
CA LYS A 94 -27.50 -33.10 -26.61
C LYS A 94 -26.41 -32.11 -27.06
N ASN A 95 -26.60 -31.49 -28.23
CA ASN A 95 -25.63 -30.53 -28.76
C ASN A 95 -25.59 -29.22 -27.96
N ILE A 96 -26.74 -28.77 -27.47
CA ILE A 96 -26.79 -27.57 -26.55
C ILE A 96 -25.96 -27.85 -25.27
N ARG A 97 -26.15 -29.01 -24.64
CA ARG A 97 -25.37 -29.38 -23.44
C ARG A 97 -23.87 -29.47 -23.77
N GLN A 98 -23.53 -30.02 -24.90
CA GLN A 98 -22.15 -30.14 -25.34
C GLN A 98 -21.52 -28.75 -25.56
N ALA A 99 -22.26 -27.81 -26.19
CA ALA A 99 -21.81 -26.43 -26.40
C ALA A 99 -21.58 -25.71 -25.08
N MET A 100 -22.52 -25.82 -24.13
CA MET A 100 -22.40 -25.20 -22.80
C MET A 100 -21.18 -25.76 -22.06
N ASN A 101 -20.93 -27.07 -22.13
CA ASN A 101 -19.76 -27.68 -21.52
C ASN A 101 -18.44 -27.24 -22.18
N ARG A 102 -18.47 -26.79 -23.43
CA ARG A 102 -17.32 -26.30 -24.17
C ARG A 102 -17.14 -24.78 -24.05
N GLY A 103 -17.93 -24.13 -23.21
CA GLY A 103 -17.77 -22.70 -22.89
C GLY A 103 -18.68 -21.74 -23.65
N ALA A 104 -19.73 -22.23 -24.31
CA ALA A 104 -20.76 -21.34 -24.85
C ALA A 104 -21.36 -20.53 -23.69
N PHE A 105 -21.57 -19.24 -23.90
CA PHE A 105 -22.17 -18.37 -22.88
C PHE A 105 -23.67 -18.62 -22.75
N ASP A 106 -24.34 -18.83 -23.90
CA ASP A 106 -25.78 -18.99 -23.95
C ASP A 106 -26.19 -19.72 -25.26
N PHE A 107 -27.48 -19.93 -25.44
CA PHE A 107 -28.02 -20.52 -26.66
C PHE A 107 -29.37 -19.93 -27.05
N VAL A 108 -29.74 -20.05 -28.33
CA VAL A 108 -31.05 -19.68 -28.91
C VAL A 108 -31.54 -20.86 -29.73
N THR A 109 -32.84 -21.15 -29.72
CA THR A 109 -33.41 -22.26 -30.48
C THR A 109 -34.00 -21.80 -31.83
N LYS A 110 -33.83 -22.62 -32.88
CA LYS A 110 -34.51 -22.45 -34.16
C LYS A 110 -35.92 -23.08 -34.10
N PRO A 111 -37.00 -22.47 -34.68
CA PRO A 111 -36.94 -21.23 -35.43
C PRO A 111 -36.68 -20.01 -34.51
N ILE A 112 -35.83 -19.09 -34.97
CA ILE A 112 -35.35 -17.98 -34.12
C ILE A 112 -36.52 -17.04 -33.75
N ASP A 113 -36.80 -16.98 -32.44
CA ASP A 113 -37.65 -15.92 -31.89
C ASP A 113 -36.76 -14.69 -31.67
N PHE A 114 -37.01 -13.63 -32.39
CA PHE A 114 -36.20 -12.40 -32.33
C PHE A 114 -36.35 -11.63 -31.00
N ALA A 115 -37.40 -11.88 -30.22
CA ALA A 115 -37.52 -11.34 -28.86
C ALA A 115 -36.54 -12.09 -27.92
N ASP A 116 -36.49 -13.40 -28.03
CA ASP A 116 -35.53 -14.23 -27.29
C ASP A 116 -34.08 -13.95 -27.68
N LEU A 117 -33.81 -13.86 -29.00
CA LEU A 117 -32.47 -13.50 -29.50
C LEU A 117 -32.01 -12.15 -28.96
N ARG A 118 -32.89 -11.12 -28.97
CA ARG A 118 -32.58 -9.80 -28.42
C ARG A 118 -32.23 -9.89 -26.93
N THR A 119 -33.04 -10.59 -26.16
CA THR A 119 -32.81 -10.78 -24.71
C THR A 119 -31.47 -11.48 -24.44
N THR A 120 -31.15 -12.50 -25.25
CA THR A 120 -29.90 -13.25 -25.12
C THR A 120 -28.69 -12.36 -25.46
N ILE A 121 -28.78 -11.58 -26.55
CA ILE A 121 -27.72 -10.62 -26.93
C ILE A 121 -27.53 -9.59 -25.82
N GLU A 122 -28.62 -8.98 -25.31
CA GLU A 122 -28.57 -7.99 -24.23
C GLU A 122 -27.91 -8.55 -22.96
N ARG A 123 -28.28 -9.77 -22.59
CA ARG A 123 -27.68 -10.45 -21.42
C ARG A 123 -26.19 -10.69 -21.62
N THR A 124 -25.81 -11.17 -22.80
CA THR A 124 -24.41 -11.43 -23.18
C THR A 124 -23.59 -10.15 -23.21
N ALA A 125 -24.11 -9.09 -23.82
CA ALA A 125 -23.46 -7.77 -23.88
C ALA A 125 -23.24 -7.19 -22.48
N ARG A 126 -24.26 -7.24 -21.62
CA ARG A 126 -24.16 -6.75 -20.24
C ARG A 126 -23.10 -7.52 -19.44
N HIS A 127 -23.05 -8.83 -19.58
CA HIS A 127 -22.04 -9.65 -18.92
C HIS A 127 -20.63 -9.24 -19.39
N LEU A 128 -20.47 -9.00 -20.68
CA LEU A 128 -19.20 -8.59 -21.27
C LEU A 128 -18.75 -7.20 -20.75
N GLU A 129 -19.69 -6.26 -20.63
CA GLU A 129 -19.41 -4.93 -20.06
C GLU A 129 -18.92 -5.04 -18.62
N LEU A 130 -19.64 -5.79 -17.77
CA LEU A 130 -19.26 -6.00 -16.37
C LEU A 130 -17.88 -6.67 -16.24
N TRP A 131 -17.62 -7.65 -17.10
CA TRP A 131 -16.33 -8.32 -17.15
C TRP A 131 -15.18 -7.35 -17.48
N ARG A 132 -15.39 -6.49 -18.48
CA ARG A 132 -14.40 -5.48 -18.90
C ARG A 132 -14.16 -4.44 -17.80
N GLU A 133 -15.22 -3.98 -17.14
CA GLU A 133 -15.11 -3.05 -16.02
C GLU A 133 -14.29 -3.66 -14.87
N ALA A 134 -14.56 -4.91 -14.54
CA ALA A 134 -13.82 -5.63 -13.50
C ALA A 134 -12.34 -5.79 -13.85
N LEU A 135 -12.05 -6.11 -15.11
CA LEU A 135 -10.68 -6.26 -15.59
C LEU A 135 -9.92 -4.93 -15.53
N ALA A 136 -10.52 -3.85 -16.02
CA ALA A 136 -9.92 -2.51 -15.97
C ALA A 136 -9.68 -2.05 -14.53
N ALA A 137 -10.63 -2.30 -13.64
CA ALA A 137 -10.48 -1.99 -12.21
C ALA A 137 -9.31 -2.76 -11.59
N ARG A 138 -9.18 -4.05 -11.91
CA ARG A 138 -8.07 -4.88 -11.44
C ARG A 138 -6.72 -4.35 -11.93
N ASP A 139 -6.64 -3.99 -13.21
CA ASP A 139 -5.38 -3.48 -13.80
C ASP A 139 -4.99 -2.13 -13.18
N ASN A 140 -5.96 -1.25 -12.93
CA ASN A 140 -5.74 0.02 -12.23
C ASN A 140 -5.23 -0.20 -10.79
N LEU A 141 -5.83 -1.14 -10.05
CA LEU A 141 -5.39 -1.47 -8.70
C LEU A 141 -3.95 -2.00 -8.70
N THR A 142 -3.61 -2.82 -9.68
CA THR A 142 -2.24 -3.36 -9.82
C THR A 142 -1.23 -2.23 -10.09
N ALA A 143 -1.59 -1.29 -10.96
CA ALA A 143 -0.73 -0.13 -11.27
C ALA A 143 -0.51 0.74 -10.04
N ILE A 144 -1.58 1.08 -9.29
CA ILE A 144 -1.50 1.87 -8.06
C ILE A 144 -0.64 1.15 -7.01
N SER A 145 -0.85 -0.15 -6.83
CA SER A 145 -0.07 -0.96 -5.88
C SER A 145 1.42 -0.93 -6.21
N ARG A 146 1.77 -0.99 -7.50
CA ARG A 146 3.15 -0.90 -7.96
C ARG A 146 3.76 0.48 -7.66
N GLU A 147 3.03 1.55 -7.92
CA GLU A 147 3.50 2.93 -7.62
C GLU A 147 3.74 3.12 -6.12
N LEU A 148 2.84 2.62 -5.27
CA LEU A 148 2.99 2.66 -3.82
C LEU A 148 4.19 1.82 -3.36
N GLY A 149 4.47 0.71 -4.01
CA GLY A 149 5.67 -0.10 -3.75
C GLY A 149 6.96 0.67 -4.03
N ILE A 150 7.00 1.40 -5.13
CA ILE A 150 8.15 2.26 -5.48
C ILE A 150 8.31 3.38 -4.44
N ALA A 151 7.21 4.05 -4.05
CA ALA A 151 7.23 5.10 -3.04
C ALA A 151 7.76 4.58 -1.70
N SER A 152 7.33 3.38 -1.29
CA SER A 152 7.81 2.69 -0.08
C SER A 152 9.33 2.47 -0.14
N GLN A 153 9.82 1.99 -1.27
CA GLN A 153 11.26 1.76 -1.47
C GLN A 153 12.05 3.07 -1.38
N MET A 154 11.56 4.13 -1.99
CA MET A 154 12.17 5.46 -1.91
C MET A 154 12.21 5.96 -0.47
N GLN A 155 11.09 5.85 0.26
CA GLN A 155 11.00 6.27 1.65
C GLN A 155 12.01 5.52 2.53
N ARG A 156 12.10 4.19 2.39
CA ARG A 156 13.08 3.39 3.15
C ARG A 156 14.52 3.72 2.76
N SER A 157 14.76 4.16 1.53
CA SER A 157 16.13 4.44 1.07
C SER A 157 16.73 5.69 1.70
N ILE A 158 15.90 6.65 2.14
CA ILE A 158 16.39 7.87 2.76
C ILE A 158 16.72 7.68 4.26
N LEU A 159 16.13 6.69 4.93
CA LEU A 159 16.39 6.41 6.35
C LEU A 159 17.82 5.85 6.55
N PRO A 160 18.47 6.15 7.68
CA PRO A 160 19.79 5.60 7.98
C PRO A 160 19.79 4.06 7.98
N LYS A 161 20.76 3.47 7.30
CA LYS A 161 20.94 2.00 7.24
C LYS A 161 22.11 1.53 8.07
N ARG A 162 22.96 2.44 8.52
CA ARG A 162 24.14 2.16 9.34
C ARG A 162 24.05 3.01 10.59
N PHE A 163 24.23 2.37 11.73
CA PHE A 163 24.08 3.02 13.02
C PHE A 163 25.45 3.20 13.68
N PRO A 164 25.73 4.39 14.24
CA PRO A 164 27.01 4.67 14.87
C PRO A 164 27.24 3.73 16.08
N ARG A 165 28.48 3.24 16.18
CA ARG A 165 28.94 2.46 17.32
C ARG A 165 30.35 2.93 17.67
N GLY A 166 30.60 3.09 18.95
CA GLY A 166 31.91 3.41 19.49
C GLY A 166 32.36 2.34 20.48
N SER A 167 33.48 2.58 21.10
CA SER A 167 33.98 1.69 22.15
C SER A 167 33.15 1.77 23.45
N ASN A 168 32.33 2.83 23.55
CA ASN A 168 31.60 3.14 24.78
C ASN A 168 30.11 3.49 24.54
N PHE A 169 29.61 3.27 23.33
CA PHE A 169 28.19 3.51 23.01
C PHE A 169 27.76 2.69 21.80
N ALA A 170 26.49 2.45 21.69
CA ALA A 170 25.87 1.90 20.48
C ALA A 170 24.51 2.52 20.27
N ILE A 171 24.16 2.73 19.00
CA ILE A 171 22.82 3.20 18.60
C ILE A 171 22.25 2.17 17.64
N THR A 172 20.95 1.89 17.75
CA THR A 172 20.20 1.12 16.76
C THR A 172 18.84 1.77 16.53
N ALA A 173 18.25 1.48 15.40
CA ALA A 173 16.90 1.95 15.09
C ALA A 173 16.16 0.89 14.28
N MET A 174 14.85 0.83 14.44
CA MET A 174 13.99 0.01 13.60
C MET A 174 12.69 0.75 13.33
N MET A 175 12.09 0.44 12.19
CA MET A 175 10.81 1.02 11.78
C MET A 175 10.04 -0.02 10.98
N LYS A 176 8.75 -0.15 11.27
CA LYS A 176 7.81 -1.03 10.58
C LYS A 176 6.56 -0.22 10.23
N ALA A 177 6.41 0.10 8.96
CA ALA A 177 5.25 0.87 8.51
C ALA A 177 3.98 0.01 8.55
N ALA A 178 2.86 0.60 8.95
CA ALA A 178 1.55 -0.06 8.97
C ALA A 178 0.97 -0.23 7.57
N ARG A 179 1.31 0.65 6.66
CA ARG A 179 0.85 0.64 5.25
C ARG A 179 2.05 0.58 4.32
N ASN A 180 1.80 0.71 3.02
CA ASN A 180 2.88 0.72 2.02
C ASN A 180 3.89 1.84 2.32
N VAL A 181 3.40 3.02 2.73
CA VAL A 181 4.23 4.16 3.16
C VAL A 181 3.74 4.66 4.52
N GLY A 182 4.66 5.19 5.33
CA GLY A 182 4.38 5.63 6.70
C GLY A 182 4.64 7.11 6.95
N GLY A 183 4.10 7.60 8.07
CA GLY A 183 4.36 8.96 8.57
C GLY A 183 5.56 9.04 9.48
N ASP A 184 5.92 7.94 10.10
CA ASP A 184 7.06 7.87 11.03
C ASP A 184 8.40 8.07 10.34
N PHE A 185 9.36 8.59 11.09
CA PHE A 185 10.77 8.50 10.71
C PHE A 185 11.68 8.58 11.93
N PHE A 186 12.91 8.14 11.71
CA PHE A 186 14.02 8.40 12.60
C PHE A 186 15.21 8.90 11.79
N ASP A 187 16.11 9.63 12.44
CA ASP A 187 17.39 9.95 11.82
C ASP A 187 18.50 9.99 12.87
N ILE A 188 19.71 9.68 12.42
CA ILE A 188 20.92 9.73 13.24
C ILE A 188 21.97 10.48 12.42
N VAL A 189 22.21 11.71 12.79
CA VAL A 189 23.04 12.65 12.02
C VAL A 189 24.37 12.86 12.75
N PRO A 190 25.51 12.50 12.15
CA PRO A 190 26.82 12.87 12.73
C PRO A 190 26.98 14.39 12.79
N LEU A 191 27.36 14.91 13.98
CA LEU A 191 27.59 16.33 14.21
C LEU A 191 29.07 16.59 14.54
N SER A 192 29.43 17.88 14.64
CA SER A 192 30.75 18.27 15.10
C SER A 192 31.06 17.70 16.50
N UNK A 193 32.22 17.43 16.68
CA UNK A 193 32.65 16.98 17.84
C UNK A 193 32.44 15.61 18.21
N LYS A 194 32.22 14.87 17.18
CA LYS A 194 31.91 13.48 17.36
C LYS A 194 30.60 13.25 18.15
N ARG A 195 29.72 14.21 18.09
CA ARG A 195 28.36 14.12 18.67
C ARG A 195 27.38 13.59 17.63
N TYR A 196 26.22 13.18 18.06
CA TYR A 196 25.19 12.63 17.18
C TYR A 196 23.85 13.28 17.46
N GLY A 197 23.22 13.83 16.41
CA GLY A 197 21.82 14.23 16.46
C GLY A 197 20.94 12.99 16.27
N ILE A 198 20.01 12.77 17.19
CA ILE A 198 19.13 11.59 17.18
C ILE A 198 17.70 12.13 17.17
N SER A 199 16.88 11.63 16.25
CA SER A 199 15.47 12.01 16.16
C SER A 199 14.57 10.80 15.96
N VAL A 200 13.36 10.92 16.49
CA VAL A 200 12.20 10.08 16.19
C VAL A 200 11.01 11.01 16.03
N ALA A 201 10.19 10.77 15.05
CA ALA A 201 9.06 11.64 14.72
C ALA A 201 7.91 10.85 14.13
N ASP A 202 6.71 11.33 14.37
CA ASP A 202 5.46 10.79 13.86
C ASP A 202 4.61 11.90 13.28
N VAL A 203 4.24 11.76 12.01
CA VAL A 203 3.45 12.74 11.25
C VAL A 203 1.96 12.42 11.40
N SER A 204 1.18 13.47 11.64
CA SER A 204 -0.29 13.37 11.65
C SER A 204 -0.83 12.78 10.35
N ASP A 205 -1.96 12.03 10.45
CA ASP A 205 -2.59 11.37 9.31
C ASP A 205 -1.80 10.12 8.87
N LYS A 206 -2.21 9.48 7.77
CA LYS A 206 -1.63 8.20 7.30
C LYS A 206 -1.57 8.15 5.77
N GLY A 207 -0.72 7.26 5.26
CA GLY A 207 -0.61 7.01 3.83
C GLY A 207 0.24 8.04 3.11
N VAL A 208 -0.10 8.31 1.84
CA VAL A 208 0.75 9.12 0.96
C VAL A 208 0.97 10.54 1.47
N PRO A 209 -0.07 11.29 1.93
CA PRO A 209 0.17 12.64 2.46
C PRO A 209 1.14 12.66 3.64
N ALA A 210 0.96 11.75 4.61
CA ALA A 210 1.85 11.64 5.77
C ALA A 210 3.28 11.31 5.34
N ALA A 211 3.45 10.39 4.37
CA ALA A 211 4.75 10.00 3.85
C ALA A 211 5.47 11.18 3.17
N MET A 212 4.75 12.02 2.42
CA MET A 212 5.33 13.21 1.78
C MET A 212 5.76 14.23 2.83
N PHE A 213 4.90 14.51 3.82
CA PHE A 213 5.22 15.45 4.91
C PHE A 213 6.40 14.94 5.75
N MET A 214 6.47 13.61 5.96
CA MET A 214 7.60 12.96 6.63
C MET A 214 8.92 13.22 5.90
N MET A 215 8.95 13.06 4.57
CA MET A 215 10.16 13.27 3.78
C MET A 215 10.63 14.74 3.86
N SER A 216 9.68 15.69 3.83
CA SER A 216 9.97 17.13 4.02
C SER A 216 10.49 17.39 5.41
N SER A 217 9.79 16.92 6.44
CA SER A 217 10.15 17.14 7.86
C SER A 217 11.56 16.61 8.15
N ARG A 218 11.85 15.40 7.68
CA ARG A 218 13.17 14.78 7.85
C ARG A 218 14.27 15.58 7.16
N THR A 219 14.02 16.02 5.92
CA THR A 219 15.00 16.79 5.15
C THR A 219 15.30 18.14 5.82
N LEU A 220 14.26 18.82 6.27
CA LEU A 220 14.40 20.10 6.99
C LEU A 220 15.17 19.90 8.30
N LEU A 221 14.83 18.84 9.06
CA LEU A 221 15.52 18.51 10.31
C LEU A 221 17.01 18.27 10.05
N LYS A 222 17.38 17.50 9.05
CA LYS A 222 18.75 17.20 8.74
C LYS A 222 19.53 18.45 8.36
N GLY A 223 18.91 19.37 7.61
CA GLY A 223 19.50 20.66 7.27
C GLY A 223 19.67 21.55 8.49
N ALA A 224 18.62 21.68 9.32
CA ALA A 224 18.64 22.53 10.52
C ALA A 224 19.62 22.03 11.60
N ALA A 225 19.88 20.72 11.65
CA ALA A 225 20.81 20.13 12.64
C ALA A 225 22.26 20.54 12.41
N ILE A 226 22.61 20.90 11.17
CA ILE A 226 24.00 21.24 10.83
C ILE A 226 24.34 22.61 11.41
N GLY A 227 25.38 22.66 12.23
CA GLY A 227 25.92 23.92 12.79
C GLY A 227 25.19 24.44 14.02
N LYS A 228 24.15 23.75 14.50
CA LYS A 228 23.48 24.15 15.72
C LYS A 228 23.95 23.31 16.92
N GLU A 229 24.02 23.98 18.06
CA GLU A 229 24.52 23.41 19.32
C GLU A 229 23.41 22.93 20.25
N LYS A 230 22.17 23.41 20.06
CA LYS A 230 21.05 23.14 20.96
C LYS A 230 19.88 22.48 20.23
N PRO A 231 19.28 21.44 20.82
CA PRO A 231 18.08 20.82 20.24
C PRO A 231 16.91 21.79 20.04
N THR A 232 16.73 22.74 20.94
CA THR A 232 15.67 23.75 20.88
C THR A 232 15.77 24.62 19.62
N ASP A 233 17.00 25.00 19.23
CA ASP A 233 17.21 25.87 18.06
C ASP A 233 16.92 25.08 16.76
N VAL A 234 17.21 23.79 16.77
CA VAL A 234 16.92 22.91 15.64
C VAL A 234 15.40 22.79 15.46
N LEU A 235 14.66 22.43 16.52
CA LEU A 235 13.20 22.27 16.43
C LEU A 235 12.51 23.59 16.07
N LYS A 236 13.00 24.71 16.58
CA LYS A 236 12.46 26.03 16.26
C LYS A 236 12.58 26.34 14.77
N GLU A 237 13.76 26.10 14.19
CA GLU A 237 13.99 26.32 12.75
C GLU A 237 13.13 25.36 11.91
N VAL A 238 13.09 24.07 12.27
CA VAL A 238 12.26 23.09 11.55
C VAL A 238 10.79 23.52 11.56
N ASN A 239 10.30 23.96 12.73
CA ASN A 239 8.91 24.44 12.85
C ASN A 239 8.64 25.63 11.91
N GLN A 240 9.54 26.60 11.90
CA GLN A 240 9.40 27.79 11.04
C GLN A 240 9.32 27.38 9.55
N LEU A 241 10.24 26.52 9.12
CA LEU A 241 10.29 26.06 7.73
C LEU A 241 9.05 25.21 7.34
N LEU A 242 8.57 24.38 8.26
CA LEU A 242 7.35 23.61 8.03
C LEU A 242 6.12 24.51 7.86
N MET A 243 6.06 25.59 8.64
CA MET A 243 4.90 26.50 8.60
C MET A 243 4.81 27.30 7.29
N GLU A 244 5.92 27.52 6.59
CA GLU A 244 5.93 28.34 5.36
C GLU A 244 5.05 27.77 4.25
N ASP A 245 4.99 26.43 4.11
CA ASP A 245 4.28 25.77 3.00
C ASP A 245 3.24 24.75 3.50
N ASN A 246 2.68 24.92 4.70
CA ASN A 246 1.77 23.93 5.31
C ASN A 246 0.29 24.28 5.09
N GLU A 247 -0.11 24.40 3.82
CA GLU A 247 -1.53 24.64 3.48
C GLU A 247 -2.44 23.47 3.90
N ALA A 248 -1.90 22.27 3.96
CA ALA A 248 -2.65 21.07 4.36
C ALA A 248 -2.93 20.99 5.86
N GLY A 249 -2.28 21.85 6.68
CA GLY A 249 -2.46 21.84 8.13
C GLY A 249 -1.94 20.60 8.82
N MET A 250 -0.95 19.94 8.23
CA MET A 250 -0.34 18.74 8.82
C MET A 250 0.63 19.14 9.93
N PHE A 251 0.86 18.22 10.86
CA PHE A 251 1.82 18.45 11.95
C PHE A 251 2.64 17.18 12.20
N VAL A 252 3.74 17.34 12.92
CA VAL A 252 4.62 16.22 13.26
C VAL A 252 5.00 16.33 14.74
N THR A 253 4.80 15.24 15.48
CA THR A 253 5.39 15.11 16.80
C THR A 253 6.84 14.69 16.63
N MET A 254 7.74 15.25 17.42
CA MET A 254 9.17 15.00 17.20
C MET A 254 9.96 15.11 18.51
N ILE A 255 10.86 14.16 18.73
CA ILE A 255 11.96 14.33 19.66
C ILE A 255 13.25 14.52 18.84
N TYR A 256 14.03 15.53 19.20
CA TYR A 256 15.38 15.70 18.68
C TYR A 256 16.33 15.90 19.85
N GLY A 257 17.41 15.10 19.88
CA GLY A 257 18.42 15.20 20.92
C GLY A 257 19.84 15.12 20.37
N ILE A 258 20.77 15.72 21.09
CA ILE A 258 22.20 15.70 20.78
C ILE A 258 22.90 14.86 21.83
N PHE A 259 23.52 13.76 21.38
CA PHE A 259 24.27 12.84 22.22
C PHE A 259 25.76 13.11 22.11
N ASP A 260 26.41 13.27 23.27
CA ASP A 260 27.85 13.42 23.38
C ASP A 260 28.44 12.15 24.02
N PRO A 261 29.03 11.25 23.23
CA PRO A 261 29.58 9.99 23.79
C PRO A 261 30.84 10.20 24.63
N GLN A 262 31.48 11.37 24.61
CA GLN A 262 32.65 11.63 25.43
C GLN A 262 32.29 11.73 26.90
N ASN A 263 31.13 12.27 27.18
CA ASN A 263 30.70 12.50 28.57
C ASN A 263 29.36 11.85 28.92
N GLY A 264 28.73 11.11 27.97
CA GLY A 264 27.43 10.47 28.20
C GLY A 264 26.25 11.43 28.34
N LEU A 265 26.39 12.63 27.79
CA LEU A 265 25.35 13.65 27.91
C LEU A 265 24.38 13.54 26.73
N PHE A 266 23.09 13.45 27.03
CA PHE A 266 22.01 13.52 26.03
C PHE A 266 21.13 14.73 26.34
N GLU A 267 21.29 15.78 25.55
CA GLU A 267 20.44 16.96 25.63
C GLU A 267 19.37 16.87 24.54
N TYR A 268 18.08 17.03 24.90
CA TYR A 268 16.98 16.81 23.96
C TYR A 268 15.82 17.76 24.18
N SER A 269 14.99 17.86 23.16
CA SER A 269 13.77 18.68 23.18
C SER A 269 12.62 17.89 22.56
N LEU A 270 11.42 18.08 23.08
CA LEU A 270 10.19 17.42 22.65
C LEU A 270 9.26 18.42 21.97
N GLY A 271 8.81 18.09 20.78
CA GLY A 271 7.75 18.80 20.08
C GLY A 271 6.48 17.92 20.04
N GLY A 272 5.78 17.82 21.18
CA GLY A 272 4.54 17.04 21.28
C GLY A 272 4.74 15.53 21.26
N HIS A 273 5.97 15.04 21.35
CA HIS A 273 6.30 13.63 21.24
C HIS A 273 6.25 12.91 22.59
N ASN A 274 6.13 11.59 22.58
CA ASN A 274 6.07 10.73 23.76
C ASN A 274 7.36 10.87 24.61
N PRO A 275 7.27 10.71 25.93
CA PRO A 275 8.46 10.74 26.76
C PRO A 275 9.35 9.53 26.48
N LEU A 276 10.65 9.74 26.55
CA LEU A 276 11.61 8.64 26.37
C LEU A 276 11.66 7.75 27.62
N LEU A 277 12.09 6.50 27.44
CA LEU A 277 12.20 5.51 28.51
C LEU A 277 13.71 5.28 28.79
N LEU A 278 14.11 5.42 30.07
CA LEU A 278 15.48 5.19 30.51
C LEU A 278 15.57 3.84 31.23
N GLN A 279 16.39 2.92 30.70
CA GLN A 279 16.68 1.64 31.31
C GLN A 279 17.99 1.74 32.11
N LYS A 280 17.97 1.24 33.35
CA LYS A 280 19.15 1.18 34.20
C LYS A 280 19.71 -0.26 34.27
N PRO A 281 21.02 -0.43 34.54
CA PRO A 281 21.61 -1.76 34.63
C PRO A 281 20.99 -2.69 35.69
N ASN A 282 20.37 -2.12 36.71
CA ASN A 282 19.72 -2.88 37.78
C ASN A 282 18.37 -3.48 37.38
N GLY A 283 17.94 -3.27 36.13
CA GLY A 283 16.67 -3.77 35.63
C GLY A 283 15.47 -2.84 35.85
N THR A 284 15.69 -1.60 36.27
CA THR A 284 14.59 -0.63 36.33
C THR A 284 14.48 0.13 35.01
N ALA A 285 13.26 0.49 34.64
CA ALA A 285 12.97 1.31 33.48
C ALA A 285 11.98 2.42 33.90
N GLU A 286 12.29 3.67 33.59
CA GLU A 286 11.48 4.82 34.02
C GLU A 286 11.35 5.84 32.89
N TYR A 287 10.15 6.41 32.81
CA TYR A 287 9.89 7.46 31.84
C TYR A 287 10.45 8.78 32.34
N UNK A 288 11.28 9.34 31.62
CA UNK A 288 11.83 10.41 31.87
C UNK A 288 10.90 11.40 31.83
N SER A 289 10.59 12.15 32.91
CA SER A 289 9.74 13.34 32.97
C SER A 289 10.37 14.47 32.18
N ALA A 290 9.63 15.03 31.28
CA ALA A 290 10.14 16.09 30.39
C ALA A 290 9.00 17.05 29.99
N ASN A 291 9.36 18.30 29.76
CA ASN A 291 8.43 19.26 29.20
C ASN A 291 8.25 19.01 27.72
N SER A 292 7.06 18.53 27.35
CA SER A 292 6.75 18.09 25.97
C SER A 292 6.27 19.27 25.16
N GLY A 293 6.57 20.21 24.77
CA GLY A 293 6.07 21.24 23.85
C GLY A 293 4.89 20.81 22.97
N ILE A 294 4.62 21.56 21.95
CA ILE A 294 3.54 21.32 20.98
C ILE A 294 4.17 20.76 19.71
N ALA A 295 3.43 19.92 18.97
CA ALA A 295 3.87 19.35 17.69
C ALA A 295 4.25 20.46 16.69
N LEU A 296 5.25 20.18 15.88
CA LEU A 296 5.75 21.11 14.85
C LEU A 296 4.74 21.20 13.69
N GLY A 297 4.61 22.38 13.13
CA GLY A 297 3.68 22.62 12.02
C GLY A 297 2.29 23.10 12.46
N MET A 298 2.04 23.20 13.78
CA MET A 298 0.73 23.64 14.30
C MET A 298 0.64 25.16 14.49
N PHE A 299 1.71 25.78 14.97
CA PHE A 299 1.73 27.21 15.27
C PHE A 299 3.06 27.85 14.85
N ASN A 300 2.99 29.09 14.39
CA ASN A 300 4.17 29.84 13.95
C ASN A 300 5.20 30.08 15.04
N GLN A 301 4.72 30.36 16.26
CA GLN A 301 5.60 30.70 17.38
C GLN A 301 5.45 29.65 18.47
N ILE A 302 6.43 28.76 18.57
CA ILE A 302 6.51 27.73 19.61
C ILE A 302 7.85 27.87 20.32
N GLU A 303 7.82 27.87 21.65
CA GLU A 303 9.02 27.79 22.47
C GLU A 303 9.25 26.34 22.89
N PHE A 304 10.40 25.81 22.51
CA PHE A 304 10.81 24.45 22.87
C PHE A 304 11.70 24.52 24.11
N GLN A 305 11.55 23.51 24.97
CA GLN A 305 12.33 23.44 26.21
C GLN A 305 13.42 22.38 26.09
N SER A 306 14.59 22.65 26.67
CA SER A 306 15.70 21.71 26.71
C SER A 306 15.60 20.83 27.94
N ASN A 307 15.81 19.55 27.77
CA ASN A 307 15.89 18.53 28.82
C ASN A 307 17.25 17.84 28.71
N THR A 308 17.80 17.34 29.82
CA THR A 308 19.12 16.75 29.83
C THR A 308 19.14 15.46 30.63
N ILE A 309 19.75 14.43 30.06
CA ILE A 309 20.05 13.17 30.78
C ILE A 309 21.55 12.99 30.75
N LYS A 310 22.13 12.82 31.94
CA LYS A 310 23.52 12.40 32.10
C LYS A 310 23.49 10.90 32.26
N MET A 311 23.81 10.17 31.21
CA MET A 311 23.79 8.69 31.20
C MET A 311 24.95 8.16 32.02
N ASN A 312 24.67 7.16 32.86
CA ASN A 312 25.68 6.36 33.57
C ASN A 312 26.04 5.12 32.75
N PRO A 313 27.22 4.53 32.98
CA PRO A 313 27.59 3.33 32.28
C PRO A 313 26.56 2.20 32.42
N GLY A 314 26.19 1.59 31.30
CA GLY A 314 25.20 0.52 31.21
C GLY A 314 23.76 0.98 31.04
N GLU A 315 23.51 2.27 31.07
CA GLU A 315 22.17 2.79 30.85
C GLU A 315 21.82 2.82 29.35
N LYS A 316 20.50 2.69 29.05
CA LYS A 316 19.98 2.80 27.70
C LYS A 316 18.80 3.76 27.66
N ILE A 317 18.73 4.56 26.62
CA ILE A 317 17.59 5.43 26.30
C ILE A 317 16.83 4.76 25.16
N ILE A 318 15.52 4.61 25.34
CA ILE A 318 14.61 4.09 24.33
C ILE A 318 13.67 5.21 23.92
N ILE A 319 13.67 5.56 22.63
CA ILE A 319 12.81 6.57 22.00
C ILE A 319 11.89 5.83 21.03
N TYR A 320 10.60 6.11 21.06
CA TYR A 320 9.63 5.31 20.35
C TYR A 320 8.44 6.17 19.90
N THR A 321 7.69 5.70 18.90
CA THR A 321 6.41 6.29 18.49
C THR A 321 5.25 5.53 19.14
N ASP A 322 4.10 6.19 19.19
CA ASP A 322 2.90 5.67 19.86
C ASP A 322 2.36 4.38 19.22
N GLY A 323 2.74 4.09 17.97
CA GLY A 323 2.40 2.80 17.34
C GLY A 323 2.85 1.59 18.14
N ILE A 324 3.86 1.73 19.03
CA ILE A 324 4.20 0.67 20.00
C ILE A 324 3.16 0.59 21.10
N THR A 325 2.91 1.70 21.79
CA THR A 325 2.07 1.72 22.99
C THR A 325 0.57 1.65 22.69
N GLU A 326 0.18 2.08 21.49
CA GLU A 326 -1.21 2.05 21.02
C GLU A 326 -1.52 0.79 20.18
N ALA A 327 -0.56 -0.12 19.99
CA ALA A 327 -0.81 -1.42 19.37
C ALA A 327 -1.92 -2.15 20.12
N MET A 328 -2.88 -2.70 19.38
CA MET A 328 -4.15 -3.20 19.94
C MET A 328 -4.30 -4.72 19.70
N ASN A 329 -4.82 -5.42 20.70
CA ASN A 329 -5.12 -6.86 20.58
C ASN A 329 -6.58 -7.10 20.21
N ASN A 330 -6.98 -8.35 20.05
CA ASN A 330 -8.35 -8.74 19.66
C ASN A 330 -9.41 -8.41 20.73
N LYS A 331 -9.00 -8.00 21.93
CA LYS A 331 -9.92 -7.55 22.99
C LYS A 331 -10.02 -6.03 23.05
N MET A 332 -9.43 -5.33 22.11
CA MET A 332 -9.36 -3.86 22.07
C MET A 332 -8.55 -3.27 23.25
N GLU A 333 -7.63 -4.02 23.80
CA GLU A 333 -6.70 -3.54 24.83
C GLU A 333 -5.45 -2.98 24.16
N LEU A 334 -4.92 -1.88 24.66
CA LEU A 334 -3.68 -1.28 24.17
C LEU A 334 -2.47 -1.98 24.80
N TYR A 335 -1.36 -2.06 24.07
CA TYR A 335 -0.10 -2.56 24.58
C TYR A 335 0.35 -1.76 25.81
N SER A 336 0.32 -0.47 25.72
CA SER A 336 0.55 0.55 26.77
C SER A 336 2.00 0.78 27.14
N GLU A 337 2.24 1.94 27.74
CA GLU A 337 3.54 2.35 28.29
C GLU A 337 4.03 1.38 29.37
N ASP A 338 3.11 0.84 30.17
CA ASP A 338 3.46 -0.11 31.25
C ASP A 338 4.06 -1.41 30.71
N ARG A 339 3.50 -1.95 29.62
CA ARG A 339 4.04 -3.17 29.00
C ARG A 339 5.41 -2.89 28.36
N LEU A 340 5.56 -1.74 27.72
CA LEU A 340 6.86 -1.34 27.16
C LEU A 340 7.90 -1.23 28.27
N ALA A 341 7.58 -0.59 29.37
CA ALA A 341 8.49 -0.50 30.52
C ALA A 341 8.80 -1.88 31.12
N UNK A 342 7.97 -2.68 31.14
CA UNK A 342 8.08 -3.93 31.63
C UNK A 342 8.97 -4.79 30.92
N ILE A 343 8.79 -4.82 29.53
CA ILE A 343 9.69 -5.65 28.71
C ILE A 343 11.13 -5.11 28.70
N VAL A 344 11.28 -3.81 28.69
CA VAL A 344 12.59 -3.15 28.77
C VAL A 344 13.26 -3.50 30.11
N ALA A 345 12.57 -3.32 31.22
CA ALA A 345 13.10 -3.60 32.57
C ALA A 345 13.54 -5.06 32.75
N ALA A 346 12.80 -5.99 32.13
CA ALA A 346 13.10 -7.43 32.24
C ALA A 346 14.37 -7.85 31.47
N ASN A 347 14.93 -6.98 30.63
CA ASN A 347 16.01 -7.34 29.72
C ASN A 347 17.20 -6.36 29.79
N PRO A 348 17.77 -6.12 31.01
CA PRO A 348 18.84 -5.11 31.15
C PRO A 348 20.15 -5.48 30.47
N ASN A 349 20.39 -6.78 30.27
CA ASN A 349 21.67 -7.29 29.74
C ASN A 349 21.70 -7.40 28.21
N LEU A 350 20.57 -7.21 27.53
CA LEU A 350 20.53 -7.29 26.06
C LEU A 350 21.22 -6.07 25.42
N GLY A 351 21.95 -6.33 24.34
CA GLY A 351 22.47 -5.25 23.50
C GLY A 351 21.35 -4.49 22.80
N VAL A 352 21.68 -3.35 22.22
CA VAL A 352 20.65 -2.46 21.61
C VAL A 352 19.85 -3.17 20.51
N ASP A 353 20.49 -4.00 19.67
CA ASP A 353 19.82 -4.70 18.58
C ASP A 353 18.87 -5.79 19.12
N GLU A 354 19.36 -6.57 20.07
CA GLU A 354 18.56 -7.63 20.69
C GLU A 354 17.36 -7.04 21.45
N LEU A 355 17.56 -5.93 22.14
CA LEU A 355 16.49 -5.26 22.87
C LEU A 355 15.44 -4.71 21.93
N SER A 356 15.84 -4.11 20.80
CA SER A 356 14.89 -3.61 19.82
C SER A 356 14.04 -4.75 19.21
N GLN A 357 14.67 -5.88 18.90
CA GLN A 357 13.96 -7.07 18.42
C GLN A 357 13.00 -7.62 19.48
N LYS A 358 13.43 -7.62 20.75
CA LYS A 358 12.60 -8.13 21.86
C LYS A 358 11.36 -7.26 22.09
N ILE A 359 11.50 -5.94 21.95
CA ILE A 359 10.35 -5.01 22.03
C ILE A 359 9.35 -5.34 20.92
N ILE A 360 9.80 -5.46 19.67
CA ILE A 360 8.90 -5.75 18.53
C ILE A 360 8.24 -7.11 18.70
N GLN A 361 9.00 -8.12 19.07
CA GLN A 361 8.45 -9.45 19.32
C GLN A 361 7.33 -9.40 20.37
N SER A 362 7.54 -8.65 21.45
CA SER A 362 6.55 -8.50 22.52
C SER A 362 5.27 -7.83 22.02
N VAL A 363 5.38 -6.80 21.16
CA VAL A 363 4.22 -6.15 20.54
C VAL A 363 3.48 -7.13 19.64
N GLU A 364 4.19 -7.86 18.78
CA GLU A 364 3.59 -8.85 17.86
C GLU A 364 2.91 -10.00 18.62
N GLU A 365 3.51 -10.49 19.69
CA GLU A 365 2.91 -11.51 20.55
C GLU A 365 1.61 -11.01 21.21
N PHE A 366 1.59 -9.74 21.59
CA PHE A 366 0.41 -9.12 22.22
C PHE A 366 -0.72 -8.89 21.21
N THR A 367 -0.41 -8.39 20.01
CA THR A 367 -1.44 -8.11 18.98
C THR A 367 -1.97 -9.39 18.32
N GLY A 368 -1.14 -10.43 18.23
CA GLY A 368 -1.53 -11.70 17.59
C GLY A 368 -1.79 -11.50 16.10
N GLU A 369 -3.01 -11.86 15.64
CA GLU A 369 -3.40 -11.78 14.24
C GLU A 369 -3.98 -10.41 13.85
N GLU A 370 -4.10 -9.48 14.80
CA GLU A 370 -4.66 -8.16 14.52
C GLU A 370 -3.74 -7.36 13.60
N ALA A 371 -4.33 -6.65 12.65
CA ALA A 371 -3.58 -5.82 11.71
C ALA A 371 -2.93 -4.64 12.44
N GLN A 372 -1.69 -4.34 12.08
CA GLN A 372 -0.98 -3.18 12.60
C GLN A 372 -1.73 -1.90 12.18
N THR A 373 -2.09 -1.08 13.16
CA THR A 373 -2.90 0.12 12.95
C THR A 373 -2.08 1.38 12.71
N ASP A 374 -0.84 1.42 13.24
CA ASP A 374 0.03 2.58 13.09
C ASP A 374 1.48 2.16 12.87
N ASP A 375 2.29 3.11 12.39
CA ASP A 375 3.71 2.88 12.18
C ASP A 375 4.41 2.62 13.53
N ILE A 376 5.34 1.70 13.54
CA ILE A 376 6.11 1.34 14.75
C ILE A 376 7.55 1.78 14.52
N THR A 377 8.04 2.70 15.34
CA THR A 377 9.42 3.17 15.27
C THR A 377 10.05 3.16 16.65
N CYS A 378 11.30 2.69 16.71
CA CYS A 378 12.06 2.63 17.97
C CYS A 378 13.53 2.91 17.69
N VAL A 379 14.12 3.79 18.49
CA VAL A 379 15.56 4.06 18.49
C VAL A 379 16.09 3.76 19.90
N ILE A 380 17.19 3.03 19.99
CA ILE A 380 17.81 2.69 21.27
C ILE A 380 19.27 3.18 21.25
N LEU A 381 19.64 3.93 22.28
CA LEU A 381 20.98 4.43 22.53
C LEU A 381 21.49 3.80 23.82
N SER A 382 22.66 3.12 23.80
CA SER A 382 23.35 2.66 25.00
C SER A 382 24.62 3.47 25.25
N PHE A 383 24.96 3.62 26.52
CA PHE A 383 26.23 4.22 26.95
C PHE A 383 26.95 3.28 27.93
N ASP A 384 28.14 2.85 27.58
CA ASP A 384 28.88 1.83 28.33
C ASP A 384 30.02 2.42 29.19
N GLY A 385 30.07 3.75 29.26
CA GLY A 385 31.02 4.44 30.14
C GLY A 385 32.07 5.25 29.41
N TYR A 386 32.94 5.86 30.16
CA TYR A 386 33.96 6.74 29.59
C TYR A 386 35.05 5.93 28.92
N SER A 387 35.41 6.28 27.71
CA SER A 387 36.54 5.68 27.02
C SER A 387 37.80 6.06 27.83
N GLN A 388 38.41 5.06 28.48
CA GLN A 388 39.73 5.26 29.08
C GLN A 388 40.70 5.48 27.92
N GLY A 389 41.05 6.74 27.68
CA GLY A 389 42.07 7.04 26.72
C GLY A 389 43.32 6.28 27.08
N LYS A 390 43.77 5.42 26.17
CA LYS A 390 45.17 4.95 26.27
C LYS A 390 46.05 6.19 26.09
N LEU A 391 46.66 6.65 27.16
CA LEU A 391 47.71 7.65 27.13
C LEU A 391 48.87 7.16 26.25
#